data_d9daa9f0f987654895acac2fe5fb5e40
#
_entry.id   d9daa9f0f987654895acac2fe5fb5e40
#
_cell.length_a   1.000
_cell.length_b   1.000
_cell.length_c   1.000
_cell.angle_alpha   90.00
_cell.angle_beta   90.00
_cell.angle_gamma   90.00
#
_symmetry.space_group_name_H-M   'P 1'
#
loop_
_entity.id
_entity.type
_entity.pdbx_description
1 polymer ?
#
loop_
_entity_poly.entity_id
_entity_poly.type
_entity_poly.pdbx_seq_one_letter_code
_entity_poly.pdbx_strand_id
1 'polypeptide(L)'
;MKTLKLFIPFLCLAPLGFAQLTPDQKNSDFLQLVGLYAKNYGPYEEKRDVFNFDLYKIAPWLAQVEASQTDIDFYDICVKYVASLQDSHDEFTIQSDYDAWLHFNGDIYGGKFLIDFIDTNYLPPSTYGFNIGDELVSVDGVAVADLLTQFVPYSVNGSSNPVSQARIAAATITERYQGWYPRANNISANASVVVKQQNGKTVTYSIPWDVTGTAVTEEGPVQSPVVLNQTSAAIKSRTFRRGQTKTLAHAESERALNPWGVWTGARAAKAETAQPNYMAPLKKLRSMHALTTPFVTSGLEPFGNFSPVFNPPAGFQLRLGAAQTDEFVSGTYPIGKLNIGYIRIPSMEPNSFDNAQKQFAGEMAYFQANTDGLVVDIMENGGGDGCYSQTLASYMIPHNFRGLEFQLRATLSWQVAYSENITIAEQEGAPQWVINLYTSHLNAVKKALASNRGMTGSLAICGPTFDTPPATDDKGNLAAYTKPILVLVDNFTLSAAEILAMFMQDSKRATLFGTRTDGGGGNVVSFNAGAYSEGFTRVTESLITRSAPVQTPGFPLLASYDGVGIYPDIVQDYMTAANLATGGQPFLTAVGTAIVNLIQAGK
;
A
#
# COMPACT_ATOMS: atom_id res chain seq x y z
N MET A 1 56.09 -27.09 55.33
CA MET A 1 55.49 -26.14 54.41
C MET A 1 54.93 -26.89 53.26
N LYS A 2 53.53 -27.04 53.21
CA LYS A 2 52.83 -27.68 52.12
C LYS A 2 52.26 -26.58 51.23
N THR A 3 52.73 -26.48 50.00
CA THR A 3 52.25 -25.54 48.98
C THR A 3 50.93 -26.07 48.43
N LEU A 4 49.85 -25.34 48.68
CA LEU A 4 48.51 -25.55 48.14
C LEU A 4 48.47 -24.97 46.73
N LYS A 5 48.35 -25.81 45.67
CA LYS A 5 48.13 -25.38 44.30
C LYS A 5 46.63 -25.10 44.10
N LEU A 6 46.32 -23.83 43.94
CA LEU A 6 44.98 -23.34 43.59
C LEU A 6 44.74 -23.65 42.11
N PHE A 7 43.81 -24.57 41.82
CA PHE A 7 43.30 -24.84 40.48
C PHE A 7 42.13 -23.88 40.21
N ILE A 8 42.33 -22.88 39.34
CA ILE A 8 41.29 -22.01 38.84
C ILE A 8 40.66 -22.73 37.62
N PRO A 9 39.40 -23.14 37.65
CA PRO A 9 38.76 -23.64 36.45
C PRO A 9 38.54 -22.47 35.49
N PHE A 10 39.14 -22.54 34.31
CA PHE A 10 38.86 -21.64 33.19
C PHE A 10 37.45 -21.96 32.71
N LEU A 11 36.48 -21.15 33.12
CA LEU A 11 35.12 -21.18 32.56
C LEU A 11 35.24 -20.65 31.13
N CYS A 12 35.28 -21.53 30.14
CA CYS A 12 35.05 -21.15 28.74
C CYS A 12 33.63 -20.59 28.64
N LEU A 13 33.53 -19.26 28.65
CA LEU A 13 32.35 -18.59 28.12
C LEU A 13 32.34 -18.88 26.61
N ALA A 14 31.64 -19.93 26.21
CA ALA A 14 31.25 -20.08 24.82
C ALA A 14 30.46 -18.81 24.45
N PRO A 15 30.75 -18.16 23.33
CA PRO A 15 29.87 -17.11 22.83
C PRO A 15 28.47 -17.73 22.70
N LEU A 16 27.46 -17.07 23.23
CA LEU A 16 26.06 -17.36 22.92
C LEU A 16 25.88 -17.03 21.44
N GLY A 17 26.33 -17.93 20.57
CA GLY A 17 25.96 -17.92 19.17
C GLY A 17 24.44 -18.20 19.12
N PHE A 18 23.70 -17.38 18.47
CA PHE A 18 22.33 -17.68 18.12
C PHE A 18 22.36 -19.00 17.33
N ALA A 19 21.58 -19.96 17.77
CA ALA A 19 21.54 -21.26 17.09
C ALA A 19 20.64 -21.11 15.85
N GLN A 20 21.17 -21.48 14.69
CA GLN A 20 20.41 -21.59 13.45
C GLN A 20 19.19 -22.50 13.64
N LEU A 21 18.07 -22.18 12.99
CA LEU A 21 16.86 -23.01 13.01
C LEU A 21 17.17 -24.41 12.49
N THR A 22 16.69 -25.42 13.22
CA THR A 22 16.78 -26.80 12.75
C THR A 22 15.81 -27.04 11.58
N PRO A 23 16.04 -28.05 10.72
CA PRO A 23 15.11 -28.42 9.66
C PRO A 23 13.67 -28.66 10.16
N ASP A 24 13.51 -29.30 11.33
CA ASP A 24 12.20 -29.54 11.92
C ASP A 24 11.51 -28.23 12.35
N GLN A 25 12.26 -27.26 12.89
CA GLN A 25 11.75 -25.93 13.23
C GLN A 25 11.31 -25.15 11.98
N LYS A 26 12.14 -25.15 10.92
CA LYS A 26 11.80 -24.54 9.64
C LYS A 26 10.53 -25.14 9.03
N ASN A 27 10.42 -26.46 9.02
CA ASN A 27 9.22 -27.16 8.55
C ASN A 27 7.99 -26.81 9.39
N SER A 28 8.13 -26.79 10.73
CA SER A 28 7.05 -26.42 11.64
C SER A 28 6.54 -25.01 11.37
N ASP A 29 7.44 -24.05 11.23
CA ASP A 29 7.10 -22.64 11.00
C ASP A 29 6.50 -22.41 9.60
N PHE A 30 7.02 -23.09 8.57
CA PHE A 30 6.41 -23.03 7.24
C PHE A 30 4.99 -23.61 7.23
N LEU A 31 4.76 -24.74 7.92
CA LEU A 31 3.41 -25.31 8.06
C LEU A 31 2.49 -24.39 8.87
N GLN A 32 3.00 -23.69 9.87
CA GLN A 32 2.24 -22.65 10.59
C GLN A 32 1.85 -21.51 9.66
N LEU A 33 2.79 -20.99 8.85
CA LEU A 33 2.54 -19.94 7.86
C LEU A 33 1.44 -20.37 6.87
N VAL A 34 1.56 -21.55 6.29
CA VAL A 34 0.53 -22.12 5.40
C VAL A 34 -0.81 -22.26 6.13
N GLY A 35 -0.79 -22.73 7.38
CA GLY A 35 -1.98 -22.90 8.21
C GLY A 35 -2.72 -21.57 8.50
N LEU A 36 -1.98 -20.46 8.64
CA LEU A 36 -2.57 -19.12 8.80
C LEU A 36 -3.38 -18.73 7.56
N TYR A 37 -2.82 -18.94 6.37
CA TYR A 37 -3.52 -18.67 5.11
C TYR A 37 -4.69 -19.64 4.89
N ALA A 38 -4.48 -20.92 5.10
CA ALA A 38 -5.54 -21.95 4.96
C ALA A 38 -6.76 -21.67 5.85
N LYS A 39 -6.53 -21.07 7.03
CA LYS A 39 -7.60 -20.75 7.99
C LYS A 39 -8.27 -19.41 7.72
N ASN A 40 -7.49 -18.39 7.34
CA ASN A 40 -7.94 -17.00 7.44
C ASN A 40 -8.10 -16.32 6.07
N TYR A 41 -7.44 -16.83 5.01
CA TYR A 41 -7.42 -16.15 3.71
C TYR A 41 -8.81 -16.08 3.06
N GLY A 42 -9.36 -14.86 2.98
CA GLY A 42 -10.70 -14.60 2.46
C GLY A 42 -10.84 -14.88 0.97
N PRO A 43 -9.95 -14.38 0.10
CA PRO A 43 -10.09 -14.50 -1.36
C PRO A 43 -9.79 -15.89 -1.95
N TYR A 44 -9.51 -16.93 -1.14
CA TYR A 44 -8.99 -18.20 -1.63
C TYR A 44 -9.79 -18.81 -2.80
N GLU A 45 -11.12 -18.91 -2.67
CA GLU A 45 -11.95 -19.54 -3.70
C GLU A 45 -11.89 -18.75 -5.02
N GLU A 46 -11.88 -17.43 -4.96
CA GLU A 46 -11.75 -16.58 -6.14
C GLU A 46 -10.35 -16.69 -6.76
N LYS A 47 -9.29 -16.69 -5.95
CA LYS A 47 -7.92 -16.92 -6.44
C LYS A 47 -7.77 -18.28 -7.12
N ARG A 48 -8.38 -19.32 -6.57
CA ARG A 48 -8.38 -20.65 -7.21
C ARG A 48 -9.09 -20.64 -8.54
N ASP A 49 -10.28 -20.05 -8.59
CA ASP A 49 -11.17 -20.15 -9.75
C ASP A 49 -10.79 -19.19 -10.88
N VAL A 50 -10.22 -18.02 -10.55
CA VAL A 50 -9.83 -16.98 -11.52
C VAL A 50 -8.36 -17.05 -11.89
N PHE A 51 -7.47 -17.29 -10.91
CA PHE A 51 -6.02 -17.24 -11.09
C PHE A 51 -5.36 -18.63 -11.10
N ASN A 52 -6.16 -19.69 -10.98
CA ASN A 52 -5.68 -21.09 -10.90
C ASN A 52 -4.65 -21.30 -9.77
N PHE A 53 -4.81 -20.56 -8.67
CA PHE A 53 -3.95 -20.67 -7.49
C PHE A 53 -4.46 -21.76 -6.57
N ASP A 54 -3.59 -22.69 -6.19
CA ASP A 54 -3.89 -23.74 -5.23
C ASP A 54 -3.08 -23.58 -3.94
N LEU A 55 -3.73 -23.03 -2.92
CA LEU A 55 -3.14 -22.78 -1.60
C LEU A 55 -2.58 -24.07 -0.95
N TYR A 56 -3.16 -25.22 -1.27
CA TYR A 56 -2.77 -26.51 -0.69
C TYR A 56 -1.67 -27.24 -1.47
N LYS A 57 -1.21 -26.68 -2.57
CA LYS A 57 -0.10 -27.23 -3.36
C LYS A 57 1.25 -26.87 -2.73
N ILE A 58 1.48 -27.35 -1.49
CA ILE A 58 2.63 -26.94 -0.67
C ILE A 58 3.85 -27.88 -0.80
N ALA A 59 3.69 -29.09 -1.34
CA ALA A 59 4.77 -30.07 -1.41
C ALA A 59 6.06 -29.53 -2.09
N PRO A 60 6.02 -28.75 -3.19
CA PRO A 60 7.22 -28.17 -3.79
C PRO A 60 7.91 -27.13 -2.87
N TRP A 61 7.14 -26.42 -2.04
CA TRP A 61 7.67 -25.45 -1.08
C TRP A 61 8.32 -26.16 0.11
N LEU A 62 7.67 -27.19 0.66
CA LEU A 62 8.25 -28.03 1.74
C LEU A 62 9.59 -28.64 1.30
N ALA A 63 9.69 -29.15 0.08
CA ALA A 63 10.95 -29.68 -0.44
C ALA A 63 12.07 -28.61 -0.48
N GLN A 64 11.73 -27.36 -0.77
CA GLN A 64 12.69 -26.24 -0.72
C GLN A 64 13.08 -25.92 0.74
N VAL A 65 12.11 -25.92 1.66
CA VAL A 65 12.36 -25.70 3.11
C VAL A 65 13.29 -26.77 3.65
N GLU A 66 13.05 -28.04 3.35
CA GLU A 66 13.92 -29.15 3.74
C GLU A 66 15.34 -29.04 3.16
N ALA A 67 15.46 -28.50 1.96
CA ALA A 67 16.76 -28.30 1.29
C ALA A 67 17.50 -27.04 1.76
N SER A 68 16.84 -26.13 2.49
CA SER A 68 17.42 -24.86 2.92
C SER A 68 18.57 -25.04 3.92
N GLN A 69 19.71 -24.39 3.65
CA GLN A 69 20.93 -24.56 4.45
C GLN A 69 21.01 -23.52 5.59
N THR A 70 20.47 -22.32 5.36
CA THR A 70 20.53 -21.18 6.30
C THR A 70 19.13 -20.70 6.67
N ASP A 71 19.02 -19.83 7.68
CA ASP A 71 17.75 -19.22 8.04
C ASP A 71 17.34 -18.18 6.98
N ILE A 72 18.31 -17.53 6.34
CA ILE A 72 18.04 -16.62 5.21
C ILE A 72 17.43 -17.39 4.02
N ASP A 73 17.90 -18.61 3.73
CA ASP A 73 17.26 -19.45 2.71
C ASP A 73 15.81 -19.75 3.05
N PHE A 74 15.53 -20.04 4.32
CA PHE A 74 14.17 -20.30 4.81
C PHE A 74 13.28 -19.06 4.67
N TYR A 75 13.74 -17.89 5.09
CA TYR A 75 12.99 -16.64 4.94
C TYR A 75 12.74 -16.28 3.47
N ASP A 76 13.73 -16.51 2.62
CA ASP A 76 13.61 -16.32 1.17
C ASP A 76 12.47 -17.16 0.56
N ILE A 77 12.35 -18.41 1.02
CA ILE A 77 11.25 -19.30 0.62
C ILE A 77 9.90 -18.78 1.11
N CYS A 78 9.83 -18.33 2.38
CA CYS A 78 8.59 -17.78 2.96
C CYS A 78 8.10 -16.53 2.21
N VAL A 79 8.99 -15.58 1.91
CA VAL A 79 8.66 -14.38 1.12
C VAL A 79 8.08 -14.77 -0.24
N LYS A 80 8.77 -15.67 -0.97
CA LYS A 80 8.33 -16.12 -2.30
C LYS A 80 7.02 -16.91 -2.26
N TYR A 81 6.80 -17.70 -1.21
CA TYR A 81 5.54 -18.41 -1.02
C TYR A 81 4.39 -17.43 -0.89
N VAL A 82 4.51 -16.44 -0.01
CA VAL A 82 3.44 -15.45 0.19
C VAL A 82 3.25 -14.59 -1.07
N ALA A 83 4.32 -14.12 -1.69
CA ALA A 83 4.23 -13.38 -2.96
C ALA A 83 3.55 -14.16 -4.08
N SER A 84 3.61 -15.51 -4.05
CA SER A 84 2.94 -16.36 -5.04
C SER A 84 1.40 -16.31 -4.96
N LEU A 85 0.83 -15.82 -3.86
CA LEU A 85 -0.62 -15.59 -3.72
C LEU A 85 -1.09 -14.46 -4.63
N GLN A 86 -0.20 -13.57 -5.06
CA GLN A 86 -0.53 -12.41 -5.90
C GLN A 86 -1.66 -11.57 -5.31
N ASP A 87 -1.54 -11.26 -4.02
CA ASP A 87 -2.46 -10.41 -3.27
C ASP A 87 -1.65 -9.27 -2.64
N SER A 88 -2.00 -8.04 -2.98
CA SER A 88 -1.28 -6.83 -2.57
C SER A 88 -1.37 -6.56 -1.07
N HIS A 89 -2.30 -7.19 -0.39
CA HIS A 89 -2.46 -7.08 1.05
C HIS A 89 -1.67 -8.14 1.83
N ASP A 90 -1.22 -9.20 1.16
CA ASP A 90 -0.49 -10.30 1.79
C ASP A 90 1.01 -10.06 1.69
N GLU A 91 1.72 -10.26 2.80
CA GLU A 91 3.17 -10.17 2.83
C GLU A 91 3.78 -11.11 3.86
N PHE A 92 5.04 -11.43 3.66
CA PHE A 92 5.91 -11.99 4.68
C PHE A 92 7.13 -11.09 4.85
N THR A 93 7.44 -10.71 6.09
CA THR A 93 8.57 -9.85 6.41
C THR A 93 9.41 -10.44 7.53
N ILE A 94 10.72 -10.18 7.48
CA ILE A 94 11.62 -10.45 8.60
C ILE A 94 11.94 -9.16 9.34
N GLN A 95 12.32 -9.27 10.62
CA GLN A 95 12.77 -8.13 11.40
C GLN A 95 14.20 -7.78 11.03
N SER A 96 14.37 -6.78 10.19
CA SER A 96 15.66 -6.21 9.85
C SER A 96 15.54 -4.70 9.72
N ASP A 97 16.58 -4.00 10.13
CA ASP A 97 16.76 -2.57 9.88
C ASP A 97 17.83 -2.32 8.80
N TYR A 98 18.35 -3.39 8.19
CA TYR A 98 19.34 -3.28 7.12
C TYR A 98 18.71 -2.76 5.85
N ASP A 99 19.35 -1.74 5.29
CA ASP A 99 19.00 -1.13 4.02
C ASP A 99 20.26 -0.72 3.26
N ALA A 100 20.29 -0.94 1.94
CA ALA A 100 21.39 -0.57 1.07
C ALA A 100 20.87 0.22 -0.13
N TRP A 101 21.38 1.45 -0.33
CA TRP A 101 20.90 2.37 -1.36
C TRP A 101 22.03 2.94 -2.22
N LEU A 102 21.79 3.09 -3.52
CA LEU A 102 22.73 3.64 -4.51
C LEU A 102 22.62 5.16 -4.72
N HIS A 103 21.81 5.86 -3.92
CA HIS A 103 21.56 7.30 -4.02
C HIS A 103 20.99 7.79 -5.36
N PHE A 104 20.40 6.89 -6.14
CA PHE A 104 19.55 7.23 -7.27
C PHE A 104 18.41 6.21 -7.36
N ASN A 105 17.30 6.64 -7.95
CA ASN A 105 16.16 5.77 -8.19
C ASN A 105 15.76 5.84 -9.66
N GLY A 106 14.91 4.95 -10.06
CA GLY A 106 14.28 4.95 -11.37
C GLY A 106 13.08 4.02 -11.39
N ASP A 107 12.33 4.09 -12.46
CA ASP A 107 11.14 3.30 -12.65
C ASP A 107 10.98 2.84 -14.10
N ILE A 108 9.93 2.10 -14.39
CA ILE A 108 9.63 1.59 -15.72
C ILE A 108 8.81 2.62 -16.50
N TYR A 109 9.45 3.30 -17.43
CA TYR A 109 8.84 4.28 -18.32
C TYR A 109 8.82 3.75 -19.76
N GLY A 110 7.64 3.45 -20.28
CA GLY A 110 7.50 2.88 -21.61
C GLY A 110 8.25 1.56 -21.80
N GLY A 111 8.30 0.72 -20.75
CA GLY A 111 8.98 -0.57 -20.75
C GLY A 111 10.50 -0.52 -20.52
N LYS A 112 11.07 0.65 -20.21
CA LYS A 112 12.48 0.83 -19.90
C LYS A 112 12.67 1.34 -18.49
N PHE A 113 13.72 0.91 -17.81
CA PHE A 113 14.12 1.52 -16.55
C PHE A 113 14.80 2.86 -16.84
N LEU A 114 14.13 3.97 -16.54
CA LEU A 114 14.72 5.30 -16.62
C LEU A 114 14.98 5.85 -15.22
N ILE A 115 16.12 6.50 -15.07
CA ILE A 115 16.50 7.21 -13.84
C ILE A 115 15.55 8.39 -13.65
N ASP A 116 14.91 8.51 -12.51
CA ASP A 116 13.95 9.56 -12.19
C ASP A 116 14.31 10.37 -10.93
N PHE A 117 15.29 9.89 -10.15
CA PHE A 117 15.84 10.60 -9.00
C PHE A 117 17.35 10.40 -8.90
N ILE A 118 18.08 11.46 -8.52
CA ILE A 118 19.53 11.43 -8.23
C ILE A 118 19.79 12.30 -7.01
N ASP A 119 20.37 11.74 -5.96
CA ASP A 119 20.89 12.51 -4.83
C ASP A 119 22.27 13.11 -5.19
N THR A 120 22.25 14.35 -5.68
CA THR A 120 23.47 15.02 -6.15
C THR A 120 24.46 15.37 -5.05
N ASN A 121 24.09 15.27 -3.77
CA ASN A 121 25.02 15.43 -2.65
C ASN A 121 25.95 14.22 -2.53
N TYR A 122 25.46 13.02 -2.81
CA TYR A 122 26.23 11.78 -2.82
C TYR A 122 26.77 11.44 -4.21
N LEU A 123 26.04 11.76 -5.26
CA LEU A 123 26.38 11.51 -6.65
C LEU A 123 26.62 12.83 -7.41
N PRO A 124 27.73 13.55 -7.12
CA PRO A 124 27.97 14.84 -7.77
C PRO A 124 28.13 14.68 -9.30
N PRO A 125 27.52 15.54 -10.10
CA PRO A 125 27.51 15.44 -11.57
C PRO A 125 28.92 15.49 -12.20
N SER A 126 29.92 16.05 -11.52
CA SER A 126 31.32 16.03 -11.96
C SER A 126 31.94 14.64 -12.00
N THR A 127 31.44 13.72 -11.20
CA THR A 127 31.91 12.31 -11.12
C THR A 127 30.91 11.37 -11.79
N TYR A 128 29.62 11.60 -11.57
CA TYR A 128 28.51 10.79 -12.04
C TYR A 128 27.69 11.58 -13.06
N GLY A 129 28.12 11.54 -14.33
CA GLY A 129 27.55 12.38 -15.40
C GLY A 129 26.27 11.83 -16.03
N PHE A 130 25.50 11.00 -15.34
CA PHE A 130 24.16 10.60 -15.79
C PHE A 130 23.08 11.55 -15.26
N ASN A 131 21.93 11.55 -15.92
CA ASN A 131 20.85 12.51 -15.67
C ASN A 131 19.50 11.79 -15.55
N ILE A 132 18.50 12.50 -15.04
CA ILE A 132 17.12 12.06 -15.09
C ILE A 132 16.72 11.79 -16.55
N GLY A 133 16.08 10.66 -16.81
CA GLY A 133 15.70 10.19 -18.14
C GLY A 133 16.76 9.34 -18.86
N ASP A 134 17.96 9.17 -18.30
CA ASP A 134 18.94 8.19 -18.78
C ASP A 134 18.49 6.75 -18.43
N GLU A 135 18.82 5.80 -19.29
CA GLU A 135 18.41 4.40 -19.16
C GLU A 135 19.42 3.61 -18.34
N LEU A 136 18.99 2.98 -17.23
CA LEU A 136 19.79 1.97 -16.52
C LEU A 136 19.80 0.68 -17.35
N VAL A 137 20.99 0.19 -17.68
CA VAL A 137 21.18 -1.00 -18.53
C VAL A 137 21.47 -2.25 -17.70
N SER A 138 22.39 -2.14 -16.74
CA SER A 138 22.77 -3.26 -15.85
C SER A 138 23.34 -2.76 -14.53
N VAL A 139 23.26 -3.62 -13.51
CA VAL A 139 23.95 -3.47 -12.22
C VAL A 139 24.72 -4.75 -11.95
N ASP A 140 26.01 -4.62 -11.59
CA ASP A 140 26.95 -5.73 -11.34
C ASP A 140 27.00 -6.77 -12.46
N GLY A 141 26.90 -6.32 -13.71
CA GLY A 141 26.92 -7.15 -14.90
C GLY A 141 25.61 -7.89 -15.22
N VAL A 142 24.58 -7.74 -14.38
CA VAL A 142 23.25 -8.32 -14.61
C VAL A 142 22.38 -7.29 -15.31
N ALA A 143 21.76 -7.67 -16.43
CA ALA A 143 20.87 -6.78 -17.16
C ALA A 143 19.61 -6.44 -16.35
N VAL A 144 19.09 -5.20 -16.50
CA VAL A 144 17.87 -4.75 -15.79
C VAL A 144 16.70 -5.69 -15.99
N ALA A 145 16.49 -6.24 -17.20
CA ALA A 145 15.40 -7.19 -17.46
C ALA A 145 15.52 -8.47 -16.62
N ASP A 146 16.75 -8.96 -16.42
CA ASP A 146 17.00 -10.13 -15.58
C ASP A 146 16.85 -9.80 -14.10
N LEU A 147 17.30 -8.60 -13.67
CA LEU A 147 17.08 -8.10 -12.30
C LEU A 147 15.60 -7.94 -12.00
N LEU A 148 14.80 -7.41 -12.91
CA LEU A 148 13.35 -7.32 -12.74
C LEU A 148 12.74 -8.71 -12.55
N THR A 149 13.12 -9.67 -13.38
CA THR A 149 12.67 -11.07 -13.25
C THR A 149 13.08 -11.67 -11.91
N GLN A 150 14.30 -11.38 -11.45
CA GLN A 150 14.80 -11.84 -10.15
C GLN A 150 14.03 -11.22 -8.98
N PHE A 151 13.65 -9.93 -9.05
CA PHE A 151 13.05 -9.22 -7.94
C PHE A 151 11.52 -9.28 -7.91
N VAL A 152 10.83 -9.62 -9.00
CA VAL A 152 9.37 -9.82 -9.00
C VAL A 152 8.88 -10.76 -7.88
N PRO A 153 9.53 -11.92 -7.57
CA PRO A 153 9.11 -12.77 -6.45
C PRO A 153 9.27 -12.15 -5.06
N TYR A 154 9.92 -10.99 -4.95
CA TYR A 154 10.07 -10.21 -3.73
C TYR A 154 9.30 -8.89 -3.79
N SER A 155 8.54 -8.67 -4.84
CA SER A 155 7.60 -7.56 -4.87
C SER A 155 6.55 -7.85 -3.81
N VAL A 156 6.85 -7.35 -2.64
CA VAL A 156 6.00 -7.37 -1.46
C VAL A 156 4.69 -6.75 -1.87
N ASN A 157 3.60 -7.21 -1.39
CA ASN A 157 2.29 -6.94 -1.96
C ASN A 157 2.12 -7.66 -3.30
N GLY A 158 2.34 -8.94 -3.33
CA GLY A 158 2.26 -9.82 -4.51
C GLY A 158 1.13 -9.53 -5.48
N SER A 159 1.00 -8.26 -5.86
CA SER A 159 -0.04 -7.73 -6.72
C SER A 159 -0.26 -8.65 -7.92
N SER A 160 -1.49 -8.87 -8.29
CA SER A 160 -1.81 -9.51 -9.55
C SER A 160 -1.64 -8.56 -10.75
N ASN A 161 -1.36 -7.27 -10.49
CA ASN A 161 -1.07 -6.31 -11.54
C ASN A 161 0.42 -6.38 -11.91
N PRO A 162 0.77 -6.91 -13.10
CA PRO A 162 2.16 -7.07 -13.50
C PRO A 162 2.90 -5.73 -13.65
N VAL A 163 2.19 -4.62 -13.86
CA VAL A 163 2.79 -3.28 -13.88
C VAL A 163 3.25 -2.88 -12.49
N SER A 164 2.40 -3.07 -11.47
CA SER A 164 2.78 -2.82 -10.07
C SER A 164 3.96 -3.69 -9.66
N GLN A 165 3.92 -4.99 -9.98
CA GLN A 165 5.02 -5.92 -9.70
C GLN A 165 6.34 -5.47 -10.33
N ALA A 166 6.33 -5.09 -11.60
CA ALA A 166 7.54 -4.64 -12.30
C ALA A 166 8.10 -3.34 -11.71
N ARG A 167 7.24 -2.39 -11.34
CA ARG A 167 7.65 -1.13 -10.72
C ARG A 167 8.22 -1.33 -9.30
N ILE A 168 7.63 -2.23 -8.50
CA ILE A 168 8.16 -2.60 -7.18
C ILE A 168 9.51 -3.30 -7.33
N ALA A 169 9.63 -4.24 -8.27
CA ALA A 169 10.88 -4.91 -8.57
C ALA A 169 11.96 -3.92 -9.05
N ALA A 170 11.59 -2.90 -9.84
CA ALA A 170 12.49 -1.86 -10.30
C ALA A 170 13.10 -1.07 -9.11
N ALA A 171 12.29 -0.74 -8.12
CA ALA A 171 12.78 -0.06 -6.91
C ALA A 171 13.86 -0.88 -6.18
N THR A 172 13.72 -2.21 -6.12
CA THR A 172 14.67 -3.11 -5.46
C THR A 172 16.03 -3.18 -6.16
N ILE A 173 16.13 -2.74 -7.43
CA ILE A 173 17.42 -2.72 -8.16
C ILE A 173 18.39 -1.73 -7.51
N THR A 174 17.91 -0.56 -7.10
CA THR A 174 18.73 0.55 -6.60
C THR A 174 18.68 0.71 -5.08
N GLU A 175 17.68 0.10 -4.42
CA GLU A 175 17.54 0.14 -2.97
C GLU A 175 17.03 -1.22 -2.46
N ARG A 176 17.72 -1.80 -1.47
CA ARG A 176 17.51 -3.17 -0.99
C ARG A 176 17.26 -3.18 0.50
N TYR A 177 16.00 -3.29 0.87
CA TYR A 177 15.57 -3.45 2.26
C TYR A 177 15.46 -4.93 2.63
N GLN A 178 16.20 -5.36 3.68
CA GLN A 178 16.29 -6.78 4.02
C GLN A 178 14.99 -7.35 4.59
N GLY A 179 14.13 -6.53 5.16
CA GLY A 179 12.83 -6.98 5.65
C GLY A 179 11.98 -7.69 4.59
N TRP A 180 12.17 -7.35 3.31
CA TRP A 180 11.43 -7.94 2.17
C TRP A 180 12.28 -8.77 1.25
N TYR A 181 13.54 -8.38 1.10
CA TYR A 181 14.52 -9.12 0.32
C TYR A 181 15.58 -9.69 1.27
N PRO A 182 15.38 -10.90 1.80
CA PRO A 182 16.26 -11.47 2.82
C PRO A 182 17.75 -11.45 2.49
N ARG A 183 18.07 -11.46 1.17
CA ARG A 183 19.44 -11.43 0.66
C ARG A 183 19.94 -10.02 0.32
N ALA A 184 19.31 -8.98 0.85
CA ALA A 184 19.67 -7.58 0.58
C ALA A 184 21.14 -7.25 0.87
N ASN A 185 21.74 -7.92 1.86
CA ASN A 185 23.14 -7.77 2.26
C ASN A 185 24.13 -8.54 1.36
N ASN A 186 23.67 -9.29 0.38
CA ASN A 186 24.54 -9.96 -0.61
C ASN A 186 24.91 -8.96 -1.72
N ILE A 187 25.72 -7.98 -1.37
CA ILE A 187 26.19 -6.90 -2.24
C ILE A 187 27.70 -6.71 -2.12
N SER A 188 28.32 -6.21 -3.19
CA SER A 188 29.71 -5.73 -3.16
C SER A 188 29.79 -4.35 -2.50
N ALA A 189 30.98 -3.88 -2.12
CA ALA A 189 31.15 -2.54 -1.56
C ALA A 189 30.75 -1.43 -2.55
N ASN A 190 30.95 -1.66 -3.84
CA ASN A 190 30.56 -0.75 -4.92
C ASN A 190 29.81 -1.54 -5.99
N ALA A 191 28.69 -0.99 -6.44
CA ALA A 191 27.98 -1.51 -7.61
C ALA A 191 28.62 -1.03 -8.90
N SER A 192 28.73 -1.92 -9.89
CA SER A 192 29.08 -1.57 -11.26
C SER A 192 27.81 -1.23 -12.03
N VAL A 193 27.51 0.05 -12.20
CA VAL A 193 26.28 0.58 -12.79
C VAL A 193 26.51 1.03 -14.21
N VAL A 194 25.82 0.42 -15.18
CA VAL A 194 25.90 0.77 -16.60
C VAL A 194 24.68 1.61 -16.99
N VAL A 195 24.94 2.83 -17.43
CA VAL A 195 23.90 3.79 -17.84
C VAL A 195 24.07 4.14 -19.31
N LYS A 196 22.97 4.10 -20.06
CA LYS A 196 22.89 4.61 -21.44
C LYS A 196 22.26 6.00 -21.40
N GLN A 197 23.06 6.99 -21.68
CA GLN A 197 22.65 8.39 -21.71
C GLN A 197 21.71 8.67 -22.89
N GLN A 198 20.90 9.74 -22.81
CA GLN A 198 19.95 10.13 -23.85
C GLN A 198 20.64 10.44 -25.20
N ASN A 199 21.93 10.84 -25.19
CA ASN A 199 22.75 11.02 -26.40
C ASN A 199 23.23 9.70 -27.03
N GLY A 200 22.85 8.52 -26.47
CA GLY A 200 23.21 7.19 -26.91
C GLY A 200 24.54 6.64 -26.38
N LYS A 201 25.33 7.44 -25.63
CA LYS A 201 26.58 7.00 -25.03
C LYS A 201 26.30 6.08 -23.84
N THR A 202 26.99 4.94 -23.79
CA THR A 202 26.96 4.03 -22.63
C THR A 202 28.18 4.24 -21.77
N VAL A 203 27.99 4.39 -20.46
CA VAL A 203 29.06 4.65 -19.46
C VAL A 203 28.84 3.72 -18.27
N THR A 204 29.96 3.20 -17.76
CA THR A 204 29.97 2.41 -16.52
C THR A 204 30.46 3.27 -15.37
N TYR A 205 29.74 3.25 -14.26
CA TYR A 205 30.07 3.94 -13.02
C TYR A 205 30.29 2.93 -11.90
N SER A 206 31.23 3.22 -11.01
CA SER A 206 31.41 2.49 -9.75
C SER A 206 30.76 3.31 -8.65
N ILE A 207 29.62 2.86 -8.11
CA ILE A 207 28.84 3.57 -7.11
C ILE A 207 28.87 2.78 -5.81
N PRO A 208 29.33 3.37 -4.70
CA PRO A 208 29.29 2.70 -3.40
C PRO A 208 27.85 2.53 -2.93
N TRP A 209 27.55 1.36 -2.35
CA TRP A 209 26.31 1.18 -1.60
C TRP A 209 26.40 1.97 -0.29
N ASP A 210 25.44 2.81 -0.03
CA ASP A 210 25.23 3.40 1.31
C ASP A 210 24.41 2.41 2.13
N VAL A 211 25.05 1.84 3.15
CA VAL A 211 24.46 0.79 3.98
C VAL A 211 24.12 1.37 5.34
N THR A 212 22.88 1.15 5.77
CA THR A 212 22.38 1.51 7.09
C THR A 212 21.79 0.30 7.79
N GLY A 213 21.75 0.34 9.14
CA GLY A 213 21.26 -0.79 9.93
C GLY A 213 22.26 -1.95 10.01
N THR A 214 21.77 -3.08 10.55
CA THR A 214 22.56 -4.31 10.72
C THR A 214 21.87 -5.45 9.99
N ALA A 215 22.63 -6.15 9.15
CA ALA A 215 22.10 -7.29 8.42
C ALA A 215 21.79 -8.45 9.37
N VAL A 216 20.63 -9.06 9.15
CA VAL A 216 20.30 -10.37 9.69
C VAL A 216 21.02 -11.41 8.84
N THR A 217 21.91 -12.18 9.44
CA THR A 217 22.67 -13.24 8.77
C THR A 217 22.31 -14.61 9.30
N GLU A 218 21.97 -14.70 10.58
CA GLU A 218 21.53 -15.91 11.25
C GLU A 218 20.43 -15.51 12.24
N GLU A 219 19.39 -16.36 12.36
CA GLU A 219 18.28 -16.15 13.28
C GLU A 219 18.26 -17.23 14.34
N GLY A 220 17.79 -16.87 15.52
CA GLY A 220 17.65 -17.74 16.67
C GLY A 220 16.18 -17.95 17.04
N PRO A 221 15.92 -18.39 18.27
CA PRO A 221 14.57 -18.53 18.80
C PRO A 221 13.79 -17.21 18.72
N VAL A 222 12.47 -17.34 18.60
CA VAL A 222 11.54 -16.19 18.55
C VAL A 222 11.78 -15.22 19.69
N GLN A 223 11.93 -13.94 19.36
CA GLN A 223 11.98 -12.88 20.36
C GLN A 223 10.62 -12.69 21.03
N SER A 224 10.63 -12.21 22.27
CA SER A 224 9.37 -11.96 22.96
C SER A 224 8.56 -10.85 22.27
N PRO A 225 7.23 -10.89 22.30
CA PRO A 225 6.37 -9.86 21.73
C PRO A 225 6.67 -8.43 22.22
N VAL A 226 7.27 -8.29 23.40
CA VAL A 226 7.69 -6.98 23.96
C VAL A 226 8.85 -6.38 23.17
N VAL A 227 9.81 -7.20 22.75
CA VAL A 227 10.93 -6.74 21.90
C VAL A 227 10.44 -6.35 20.51
N LEU A 228 9.52 -7.12 19.95
CA LEU A 228 8.88 -6.85 18.65
C LEU A 228 8.22 -5.46 18.62
N ASN A 229 7.47 -5.10 19.68
CA ASN A 229 6.83 -3.79 19.78
C ASN A 229 7.83 -2.62 19.90
N GLN A 230 9.01 -2.87 20.48
CA GLN A 230 10.05 -1.84 20.59
C GLN A 230 10.78 -1.64 19.25
N THR A 231 11.03 -2.72 18.51
CA THR A 231 11.70 -2.67 17.21
C THR A 231 10.81 -2.01 16.16
N SER A 232 9.51 -2.29 16.18
CA SER A 232 8.50 -1.63 15.33
C SER A 232 8.46 -0.11 15.53
N ALA A 233 8.80 0.39 16.73
CA ALA A 233 8.88 1.83 16.97
C ALA A 233 10.15 2.47 16.36
N ALA A 234 11.26 1.73 16.27
CA ALA A 234 12.50 2.21 15.65
C ALA A 234 12.44 2.20 14.11
N ILE A 235 11.71 1.27 13.55
CA ILE A 235 11.52 1.14 12.09
C ILE A 235 10.62 2.24 11.53
N LYS A 236 9.73 2.84 12.33
CA LYS A 236 8.83 3.94 11.93
C LYS A 236 9.52 5.24 11.47
N SER A 237 10.84 5.31 11.48
CA SER A 237 11.58 6.54 11.14
C SER A 237 12.18 6.57 9.73
N ARG A 238 12.01 5.55 8.92
CA ARG A 238 12.59 5.50 7.58
C ARG A 238 11.53 5.80 6.52
N THR A 239 11.77 6.84 5.80
CA THR A 239 10.98 7.24 4.62
C THR A 239 11.67 6.77 3.37
N PHE A 240 10.94 6.18 2.52
CA PHE A 240 11.38 5.90 1.17
C PHE A 240 11.39 7.17 0.33
N ARG A 241 12.45 7.31 -0.46
CA ARG A 241 12.84 8.58 -1.07
C ARG A 241 12.33 8.76 -2.50
N ARG A 242 11.45 7.89 -2.97
CA ARG A 242 10.92 7.89 -4.34
C ARG A 242 9.89 8.98 -4.56
N GLY A 243 9.50 9.85 -3.96
CA GLY A 243 8.63 10.99 -4.29
C GLY A 243 9.40 12.26 -4.56
N GLN A 244 10.75 12.20 -4.53
CA GLN A 244 11.58 13.39 -4.69
C GLN A 244 12.17 13.52 -6.10
N THR A 245 11.42 13.13 -7.13
CA THR A 245 11.81 13.31 -8.54
C THR A 245 11.83 14.78 -8.99
N LYS A 246 12.00 15.72 -8.07
CA LYS A 246 11.86 17.12 -8.38
C LYS A 246 13.16 17.86 -8.13
N THR A 247 13.56 18.69 -9.10
CA THR A 247 14.77 19.53 -9.06
C THR A 247 14.89 20.33 -7.75
N LEU A 248 16.11 20.70 -7.34
CA LEU A 248 16.36 21.49 -6.12
C LEU A 248 15.50 22.78 -6.04
N ALA A 249 15.25 23.45 -7.15
CA ALA A 249 14.32 24.59 -7.22
C ALA A 249 12.88 24.16 -6.92
N HIS A 250 12.52 22.92 -7.22
CA HIS A 250 11.25 22.30 -6.90
C HIS A 250 11.16 21.90 -5.42
N ALA A 251 12.26 21.39 -4.87
CA ALA A 251 12.34 21.04 -3.44
C ALA A 251 12.22 22.29 -2.53
N GLU A 252 12.65 23.45 -2.97
CA GLU A 252 12.42 24.72 -2.24
C GLU A 252 10.99 25.23 -2.42
N SER A 253 10.41 25.10 -3.60
CA SER A 253 8.99 25.39 -3.81
C SER A 253 8.09 24.34 -3.18
N GLU A 254 8.54 23.08 -3.10
CA GLU A 254 7.87 22.02 -2.36
C GLU A 254 8.00 22.15 -0.85
N ARG A 255 9.10 22.65 -0.32
CA ARG A 255 9.18 23.06 1.09
C ARG A 255 8.23 24.21 1.40
N ALA A 256 7.95 25.07 0.44
CA ALA A 256 6.96 26.13 0.58
C ALA A 256 5.52 25.64 0.37
N LEU A 257 5.31 24.65 -0.51
CA LEU A 257 4.02 24.01 -0.81
C LEU A 257 3.80 22.75 0.02
N ASN A 258 4.87 22.16 0.51
CA ASN A 258 4.90 20.93 1.28
C ASN A 258 5.86 21.09 2.47
N PRO A 259 5.41 21.66 3.56
CA PRO A 259 6.14 21.62 4.83
C PRO A 259 6.37 20.18 5.35
N TRP A 260 6.15 19.19 4.51
CA TRP A 260 5.97 17.77 4.72
C TRP A 260 7.22 16.94 4.79
N GLY A 261 8.36 17.48 4.89
CA GLY A 261 9.45 16.68 5.41
C GLY A 261 9.07 15.92 6.70
N VAL A 262 7.77 15.90 7.04
CA VAL A 262 7.18 15.42 8.29
C VAL A 262 6.11 14.35 8.12
N TRP A 263 5.69 13.98 6.90
CA TRP A 263 4.88 12.76 6.70
C TRP A 263 5.68 11.49 6.95
N THR A 264 6.95 11.63 7.17
CA THR A 264 7.80 10.61 7.73
C THR A 264 7.50 10.44 9.21
N GLY A 265 6.56 9.62 9.55
CA GLY A 265 6.43 8.86 10.81
C GLY A 265 6.58 9.52 12.18
N ALA A 266 6.85 10.80 12.28
CA ALA A 266 7.16 11.49 13.53
C ALA A 266 6.11 12.54 13.93
N ARG A 267 4.89 12.48 13.42
CA ARG A 267 3.81 13.12 14.15
C ARG A 267 3.50 12.25 15.34
N ALA A 268 3.95 12.71 16.51
CA ALA A 268 3.36 12.26 17.75
C ALA A 268 1.84 12.31 17.56
N ALA A 269 1.20 11.15 17.61
CA ALA A 269 -0.23 11.05 17.63
C ALA A 269 -0.71 12.05 18.69
N LYS A 270 -1.27 13.18 18.26
CA LYS A 270 -2.14 13.95 19.13
C LYS A 270 -3.17 12.94 19.54
N ALA A 271 -3.30 12.70 20.83
CA ALA A 271 -4.24 11.75 21.38
C ALA A 271 -5.58 12.01 20.68
N GLU A 272 -5.93 11.15 19.72
CA GLU A 272 -7.32 11.01 19.32
C GLU A 272 -8.09 10.87 20.62
N THR A 273 -9.16 11.63 20.79
CA THR A 273 -10.08 11.41 21.90
C THR A 273 -10.36 9.93 21.89
N ALA A 274 -9.95 9.23 22.96
CA ALA A 274 -9.91 7.76 22.99
C ALA A 274 -11.25 7.23 22.48
N GLN A 275 -11.23 6.56 21.34
CA GLN A 275 -12.45 5.98 20.79
C GLN A 275 -12.98 4.93 21.80
N PRO A 276 -14.30 4.86 22.02
CA PRO A 276 -14.86 3.84 22.89
C PRO A 276 -14.39 2.45 22.51
N ASN A 277 -14.09 1.58 23.49
CA ASN A 277 -13.56 0.23 23.22
C ASN A 277 -14.46 -0.61 22.33
N TYR A 278 -15.78 -0.40 22.37
CA TYR A 278 -16.73 -1.07 21.49
C TYR A 278 -16.54 -0.76 19.99
N MET A 279 -15.81 0.31 19.65
CA MET A 279 -15.49 0.63 18.24
C MET A 279 -14.25 -0.11 17.71
N ALA A 280 -13.44 -0.71 18.59
CA ALA A 280 -12.20 -1.38 18.18
C ALA A 280 -12.40 -2.48 17.12
N PRO A 281 -13.43 -3.32 17.15
CA PRO A 281 -13.67 -4.33 16.11
C PRO A 281 -14.10 -3.73 14.78
N LEU A 282 -14.89 -2.64 14.81
CA LEU A 282 -15.23 -1.93 13.58
C LEU A 282 -13.98 -1.28 12.99
N LYS A 283 -13.10 -0.72 13.84
CA LYS A 283 -11.82 -0.19 13.37
C LYS A 283 -10.99 -1.31 12.73
N LYS A 284 -10.86 -2.48 13.36
CA LYS A 284 -10.16 -3.63 12.80
C LYS A 284 -10.76 -4.09 11.47
N LEU A 285 -12.10 -4.17 11.38
CA LEU A 285 -12.80 -4.59 10.17
C LEU A 285 -12.71 -3.56 9.03
N ARG A 286 -12.62 -2.27 9.38
CA ARG A 286 -12.51 -1.14 8.43
C ARG A 286 -11.07 -0.91 7.97
N SER A 287 -10.11 -1.34 8.79
CA SER A 287 -8.69 -1.20 8.49
C SER A 287 -8.33 -2.10 7.32
N MET A 288 -8.17 -1.48 6.20
CA MET A 288 -7.58 -2.03 5.00
C MET A 288 -6.13 -1.56 4.89
N HIS A 289 -5.49 -1.34 6.04
CA HIS A 289 -4.09 -0.96 6.05
C HIS A 289 -3.26 -2.08 5.44
N ALA A 290 -2.80 -1.84 4.25
CA ALA A 290 -1.68 -2.59 3.78
C ALA A 290 -0.53 -2.54 4.81
N LEU A 291 -0.43 -1.55 5.71
CA LEU A 291 0.86 -1.27 6.32
C LEU A 291 0.79 -0.62 7.70
N THR A 292 0.93 -1.42 8.73
CA THR A 292 1.40 -0.95 10.04
C THR A 292 2.88 -1.24 10.30
N THR A 293 3.63 -1.68 9.31
CA THR A 293 5.03 -2.11 9.43
C THR A 293 5.87 -1.56 8.29
N PRO A 294 7.15 -1.70 8.34
CA PRO A 294 8.25 -0.87 7.81
C PRO A 294 8.23 -0.52 6.31
N PHE A 295 7.14 -0.70 5.65
CA PHE A 295 6.90 -0.29 4.28
C PHE A 295 7.06 1.21 4.03
N VAL A 296 7.05 2.00 5.07
CA VAL A 296 7.42 3.41 5.03
C VAL A 296 8.84 3.60 4.49
N THR A 297 9.60 2.53 4.32
CA THR A 297 10.97 2.57 3.85
C THR A 297 11.13 2.28 2.37
N SER A 298 10.12 1.77 1.67
CA SER A 298 10.29 1.33 0.29
C SER A 298 9.88 2.34 -0.78
N GLY A 299 9.52 3.56 -0.42
CA GLY A 299 9.16 4.66 -1.30
C GLY A 299 7.92 4.54 -2.11
N LEU A 300 7.33 3.44 -2.05
CA LEU A 300 5.91 3.38 -2.16
C LEU A 300 5.44 3.81 -0.79
N GLU A 301 5.22 5.10 -0.59
CA GLU A 301 4.44 5.52 0.54
C GLU A 301 3.13 4.75 0.44
N PRO A 302 2.86 3.76 1.29
CA PRO A 302 1.70 2.89 1.12
C PRO A 302 0.40 3.64 1.28
N PHE A 303 0.49 4.86 1.78
CA PHE A 303 -0.60 5.77 1.97
C PHE A 303 -0.58 6.95 0.99
N GLY A 304 0.22 6.83 -0.07
CA GLY A 304 0.33 7.85 -1.08
C GLY A 304 1.24 9.01 -0.70
N ASN A 305 1.79 9.64 -1.72
CA ASN A 305 2.49 10.89 -1.58
C ASN A 305 1.47 12.02 -1.40
N PHE A 306 1.69 12.91 -0.42
CA PHE A 306 0.83 14.06 -0.23
C PHE A 306 0.81 14.95 -1.49
N SER A 307 1.95 15.15 -2.11
CA SER A 307 2.04 15.90 -3.35
C SER A 307 1.45 15.12 -4.52
N PRO A 308 0.80 15.77 -5.47
CA PRO A 308 0.40 15.15 -6.73
C PRO A 308 1.59 14.55 -7.48
N VAL A 309 1.36 13.48 -8.25
CA VAL A 309 2.39 12.86 -9.11
C VAL A 309 3.02 13.87 -10.06
N PHE A 310 2.21 14.77 -10.61
CA PHE A 310 2.66 15.91 -11.40
C PHE A 310 2.16 17.21 -10.79
N ASN A 311 2.94 18.28 -10.96
CA ASN A 311 2.50 19.60 -10.54
C ASN A 311 1.19 20.00 -11.21
N PRO A 312 0.27 20.63 -10.47
CA PRO A 312 -0.94 21.16 -11.04
C PRO A 312 -0.65 22.10 -12.24
N PRO A 313 -1.60 22.20 -13.20
CA PRO A 313 -1.42 23.01 -14.40
C PRO A 313 -1.15 24.50 -14.12
N ALA A 314 -0.61 25.20 -15.12
CA ALA A 314 -0.39 26.65 -15.05
C ALA A 314 -1.68 27.40 -14.68
N GLY A 315 -1.56 28.40 -13.81
CA GLY A 315 -2.70 29.18 -13.31
C GLY A 315 -3.43 28.54 -12.13
N PHE A 316 -2.91 27.45 -11.59
CA PHE A 316 -3.47 26.82 -10.40
C PHE A 316 -3.49 27.76 -9.20
N GLN A 317 -4.65 27.90 -8.58
CA GLN A 317 -4.87 28.69 -7.37
C GLN A 317 -5.06 27.74 -6.20
N LEU A 318 -4.00 27.61 -5.40
CA LEU A 318 -3.97 26.71 -4.24
C LEU A 318 -4.97 27.17 -3.17
N ARG A 319 -5.70 26.22 -2.59
CA ARG A 319 -6.65 26.41 -1.48
C ARG A 319 -6.23 25.67 -0.21
N LEU A 320 -5.97 24.37 -0.34
CA LEU A 320 -5.40 23.52 0.72
C LEU A 320 -4.07 22.93 0.24
N GLY A 321 -3.19 22.61 1.15
CA GLY A 321 -1.90 21.99 0.89
C GLY A 321 -0.70 22.83 1.31
N ALA A 322 -0.92 24.06 1.85
CA ALA A 322 0.14 24.90 2.37
C ALA A 322 0.32 24.78 3.89
N ALA A 323 -0.75 24.48 4.63
CA ALA A 323 -0.69 24.37 6.08
C ALA A 323 -0.38 22.92 6.52
N GLN A 324 0.34 22.77 7.64
CA GLN A 324 0.64 21.44 8.20
C GLN A 324 -0.61 20.67 8.65
N THR A 325 -1.73 21.34 8.79
CA THR A 325 -3.03 20.76 9.17
C THR A 325 -3.88 20.41 7.96
N ASP A 326 -3.41 20.71 6.75
CA ASP A 326 -4.14 20.34 5.53
C ASP A 326 -4.02 18.82 5.29
N GLU A 327 -5.16 18.20 5.04
CA GLU A 327 -5.24 16.76 4.76
C GLU A 327 -5.29 16.49 3.24
N PHE A 328 -5.42 17.54 2.43
CA PHE A 328 -5.53 17.50 0.97
C PHE A 328 -4.65 18.56 0.32
N VAL A 329 -4.34 18.35 -0.95
CA VAL A 329 -3.93 19.45 -1.85
C VAL A 329 -5.12 19.78 -2.73
N SER A 330 -5.61 21.00 -2.69
CA SER A 330 -6.77 21.40 -3.48
C SER A 330 -6.63 22.79 -4.06
N GLY A 331 -7.38 23.07 -5.12
CA GLY A 331 -7.40 24.37 -5.75
C GLY A 331 -8.23 24.39 -7.03
N THR A 332 -8.08 25.48 -7.79
CA THR A 332 -8.75 25.64 -9.07
C THR A 332 -7.76 26.13 -10.15
N TYR A 333 -8.04 25.80 -11.40
CA TYR A 333 -7.26 26.29 -12.54
C TYR A 333 -8.16 26.50 -13.76
N PRO A 334 -7.81 27.48 -14.64
CA PRO A 334 -8.60 27.77 -15.83
C PRO A 334 -8.23 26.83 -17.00
N ILE A 335 -9.24 26.39 -17.75
CA ILE A 335 -9.07 25.84 -19.11
C ILE A 335 -9.98 26.62 -20.06
N GLY A 336 -9.42 27.54 -20.82
CA GLY A 336 -10.19 28.47 -21.66
C GLY A 336 -11.12 29.34 -20.81
N LYS A 337 -12.44 29.13 -20.93
CA LYS A 337 -13.47 29.85 -20.14
C LYS A 337 -13.99 29.05 -18.96
N LEU A 338 -13.54 27.81 -18.80
CA LEU A 338 -13.96 26.92 -17.71
C LEU A 338 -13.05 27.08 -16.50
N ASN A 339 -13.62 26.96 -15.32
CA ASN A 339 -12.88 26.88 -14.06
C ASN A 339 -12.95 25.45 -13.53
N ILE A 340 -11.82 24.77 -13.42
CA ILE A 340 -11.72 23.36 -13.03
C ILE A 340 -11.29 23.28 -11.57
N GLY A 341 -12.04 22.55 -10.76
CA GLY A 341 -11.64 22.15 -9.41
C GLY A 341 -10.64 20.99 -9.47
N TYR A 342 -9.72 20.96 -8.53
CA TYR A 342 -8.79 19.86 -8.33
C TYR A 342 -8.65 19.56 -6.84
N ILE A 343 -8.69 18.28 -6.49
CA ILE A 343 -8.38 17.80 -5.14
C ILE A 343 -7.58 16.51 -5.20
N ARG A 344 -6.41 16.53 -4.58
CA ARG A 344 -5.58 15.37 -4.29
C ARG A 344 -6.02 14.77 -2.97
N ILE A 345 -6.39 13.50 -2.95
CA ILE A 345 -6.62 12.69 -1.75
C ILE A 345 -5.40 11.78 -1.59
N PRO A 346 -4.44 12.12 -0.72
CA PRO A 346 -3.16 11.40 -0.67
C PRO A 346 -3.28 10.03 0.01
N SER A 347 -4.22 9.90 0.95
CA SER A 347 -4.41 8.70 1.77
C SER A 347 -5.86 8.58 2.22
N MET A 348 -6.32 7.35 2.45
CA MET A 348 -7.56 7.07 3.16
C MET A 348 -7.35 6.90 4.68
N GLU A 349 -6.18 7.29 5.17
CA GLU A 349 -5.82 7.37 6.59
C GLU A 349 -5.32 8.79 6.90
N PRO A 350 -6.23 9.78 7.00
CA PRO A 350 -5.84 11.15 7.31
C PRO A 350 -5.28 11.27 8.74
N ASN A 351 -4.51 12.32 9.03
CA ASN A 351 -4.01 12.55 10.39
C ASN A 351 -5.14 12.80 11.39
N SER A 352 -6.25 13.38 10.90
CA SER A 352 -7.46 13.60 11.68
C SER A 352 -8.67 13.42 10.79
N PHE A 353 -9.47 12.39 11.04
CA PHE A 353 -10.70 12.12 10.30
C PHE A 353 -11.70 13.28 10.39
N ASP A 354 -11.86 13.88 11.57
CA ASP A 354 -12.76 15.02 11.76
C ASP A 354 -12.31 16.26 10.98
N ASN A 355 -11.00 16.54 10.98
CA ASN A 355 -10.45 17.66 10.23
C ASN A 355 -10.55 17.42 8.72
N ALA A 356 -10.17 16.23 8.27
CA ALA A 356 -10.25 15.84 6.88
C ALA A 356 -11.69 15.91 6.34
N GLN A 357 -12.68 15.41 7.11
CA GLN A 357 -14.08 15.49 6.70
C GLN A 357 -14.56 16.94 6.60
N LYS A 358 -14.18 17.81 7.55
CA LYS A 358 -14.52 19.24 7.49
C LYS A 358 -13.90 19.94 6.31
N GLN A 359 -12.61 19.70 6.05
CA GLN A 359 -11.92 20.26 4.88
C GLN A 359 -12.57 19.78 3.59
N PHE A 360 -12.83 18.47 3.46
CA PHE A 360 -13.45 17.91 2.25
C PHE A 360 -14.85 18.48 2.00
N ALA A 361 -15.68 18.55 3.02
CA ALA A 361 -17.01 19.16 2.94
C ALA A 361 -16.93 20.64 2.49
N GLY A 362 -15.98 21.40 3.06
CA GLY A 362 -15.72 22.78 2.67
C GLY A 362 -15.29 22.94 1.22
N GLU A 363 -14.39 22.04 0.74
CA GLU A 363 -13.96 22.05 -0.65
C GLU A 363 -15.08 21.65 -1.62
N MET A 364 -15.88 20.63 -1.30
CA MET A 364 -17.03 20.25 -2.14
C MET A 364 -18.04 21.40 -2.27
N ALA A 365 -18.34 22.09 -1.17
CA ALA A 365 -19.23 23.26 -1.19
C ALA A 365 -18.62 24.41 -2.04
N TYR A 366 -17.33 24.68 -1.91
CA TYR A 366 -16.63 25.68 -2.71
C TYR A 366 -16.64 25.32 -4.19
N PHE A 367 -16.26 24.08 -4.55
CA PHE A 367 -16.25 23.64 -5.95
C PHE A 367 -17.65 23.65 -6.56
N GLN A 368 -18.68 23.24 -5.80
CA GLN A 368 -20.05 23.33 -6.28
C GLN A 368 -20.44 24.75 -6.71
N ALA A 369 -19.99 25.76 -5.99
CA ALA A 369 -20.30 27.17 -6.27
C ALA A 369 -19.42 27.76 -7.39
N ASN A 370 -18.15 27.34 -7.49
CA ASN A 370 -17.13 28.09 -8.22
C ASN A 370 -16.49 27.37 -9.40
N THR A 371 -16.81 26.09 -9.66
CA THR A 371 -16.18 25.32 -10.74
C THR A 371 -17.20 24.80 -11.74
N ASP A 372 -16.75 24.41 -12.94
CA ASP A 372 -17.55 23.78 -13.98
C ASP A 372 -17.44 22.23 -13.94
N GLY A 373 -16.35 21.71 -13.39
CA GLY A 373 -16.07 20.28 -13.20
C GLY A 373 -14.96 20.10 -12.18
N LEU A 374 -14.75 18.87 -11.72
CA LEU A 374 -13.81 18.50 -10.67
C LEU A 374 -12.90 17.35 -11.11
N VAL A 375 -11.61 17.49 -10.90
CA VAL A 375 -10.62 16.42 -10.98
C VAL A 375 -10.31 15.96 -9.56
N VAL A 376 -10.53 14.67 -9.28
CA VAL A 376 -10.18 14.01 -8.01
C VAL A 376 -8.99 13.10 -8.27
N ASP A 377 -7.87 13.39 -7.63
CA ASP A 377 -6.63 12.64 -7.82
C ASP A 377 -6.40 11.69 -6.65
N ILE A 378 -6.43 10.39 -6.93
CA ILE A 378 -6.10 9.30 -6.01
C ILE A 378 -4.96 8.41 -6.55
N MET A 379 -4.17 8.90 -7.51
CA MET A 379 -3.00 8.18 -8.01
C MET A 379 -1.99 7.96 -6.88
N GLU A 380 -1.36 6.80 -6.82
CA GLU A 380 -0.43 6.42 -5.74
C GLU A 380 -1.01 6.53 -4.32
N ASN A 381 -2.33 6.46 -4.17
CA ASN A 381 -2.98 6.37 -2.86
C ASN A 381 -3.08 4.91 -2.42
N GLY A 382 -2.29 4.52 -1.43
CA GLY A 382 -2.20 3.14 -0.93
C GLY A 382 -3.37 2.66 -0.08
N GLY A 383 -4.42 3.48 0.12
CA GLY A 383 -5.59 3.08 0.89
C GLY A 383 -5.65 3.64 2.31
N GLY A 384 -6.20 2.87 3.24
CA GLY A 384 -6.48 3.24 4.63
C GLY A 384 -7.85 2.75 5.12
N ASP A 385 -8.69 3.62 5.71
CA ASP A 385 -10.01 3.26 6.23
C ASP A 385 -11.08 3.23 5.12
N GLY A 386 -11.69 2.08 4.90
CA GLY A 386 -12.72 1.89 3.87
C GLY A 386 -14.00 2.68 4.12
N CYS A 387 -14.35 2.94 5.37
CA CYS A 387 -15.54 3.74 5.69
C CYS A 387 -15.29 5.24 5.53
N TYR A 388 -14.04 5.67 5.66
CA TYR A 388 -13.66 7.02 5.29
C TYR A 388 -13.81 7.24 3.77
N SER A 389 -13.39 6.27 2.95
CA SER A 389 -13.65 6.31 1.50
C SER A 389 -15.13 6.43 1.17
N GLN A 390 -16.00 5.68 1.89
CA GLN A 390 -17.46 5.78 1.75
C GLN A 390 -17.97 7.16 2.17
N THR A 391 -17.40 7.74 3.23
CA THR A 391 -17.74 9.10 3.68
C THR A 391 -17.39 10.13 2.61
N LEU A 392 -16.17 10.07 2.04
CA LEU A 392 -15.77 10.97 0.95
C LEU A 392 -16.68 10.80 -0.28
N ALA A 393 -17.02 9.55 -0.64
CA ALA A 393 -17.94 9.25 -1.74
C ALA A 393 -19.32 9.91 -1.53
N SER A 394 -19.84 9.95 -0.30
CA SER A 394 -21.14 10.57 -0.01
C SER A 394 -21.20 12.09 -0.32
N TYR A 395 -20.06 12.78 -0.25
CA TYR A 395 -19.93 14.19 -0.68
C TYR A 395 -19.76 14.37 -2.20
N MET A 396 -19.65 13.29 -2.95
CA MET A 396 -19.48 13.33 -4.41
C MET A 396 -20.63 12.66 -5.15
N ILE A 397 -21.34 11.72 -4.52
CA ILE A 397 -22.49 11.00 -5.12
C ILE A 397 -23.78 11.62 -4.60
N PRO A 398 -24.58 12.30 -5.45
CA PRO A 398 -25.76 13.07 -5.01
C PRO A 398 -27.05 12.22 -4.86
N HIS A 399 -26.95 10.91 -4.81
CA HIS A 399 -28.07 9.98 -4.63
C HIS A 399 -27.63 8.80 -3.75
N ASN A 400 -28.57 7.99 -3.28
CA ASN A 400 -28.25 6.78 -2.53
C ASN A 400 -27.39 5.84 -3.39
N PHE A 401 -26.36 5.29 -2.79
CA PHE A 401 -25.49 4.31 -3.41
C PHE A 401 -25.24 3.14 -2.45
N ARG A 402 -24.78 2.03 -3.00
CA ARG A 402 -24.44 0.86 -2.21
C ARG A 402 -23.08 1.07 -1.56
N GLY A 403 -23.05 0.96 -0.22
CA GLY A 403 -21.86 1.17 0.60
C GLY A 403 -20.92 -0.04 0.63
N LEU A 404 -19.91 0.02 1.48
CA LEU A 404 -18.89 -1.01 1.60
C LEU A 404 -19.43 -2.33 2.14
N GLU A 405 -19.12 -3.40 1.42
CA GLU A 405 -19.50 -4.77 1.74
C GLU A 405 -18.30 -5.70 1.71
N PHE A 406 -18.21 -6.54 2.74
CA PHE A 406 -17.27 -7.66 2.77
C PHE A 406 -17.98 -8.98 2.96
N GLN A 407 -17.41 -10.03 2.39
CA GLN A 407 -17.64 -11.40 2.79
C GLN A 407 -16.45 -11.82 3.67
N LEU A 408 -16.70 -12.18 4.93
CA LEU A 408 -15.64 -12.58 5.86
C LEU A 408 -15.34 -14.08 5.73
N ARG A 409 -14.08 -14.46 5.84
CA ARG A 409 -13.71 -15.85 6.12
C ARG A 409 -14.25 -16.21 7.49
N ALA A 410 -15.19 -17.16 7.53
CA ALA A 410 -15.84 -17.56 8.78
C ALA A 410 -14.87 -18.37 9.65
N THR A 411 -14.40 -17.77 10.73
CA THR A 411 -13.49 -18.40 11.69
C THR A 411 -14.05 -18.33 13.11
N LEU A 412 -13.58 -19.22 13.99
CA LEU A 412 -13.89 -19.14 15.42
C LEU A 412 -13.35 -17.84 16.04
N SER A 413 -12.25 -17.30 15.52
CA SER A 413 -11.70 -16.01 15.98
C SER A 413 -12.69 -14.87 15.77
N TRP A 414 -13.36 -14.80 14.61
CA TRP A 414 -14.42 -13.82 14.36
C TRP A 414 -15.65 -14.05 15.23
N GLN A 415 -16.02 -15.33 15.48
CA GLN A 415 -17.14 -15.62 16.39
C GLN A 415 -16.86 -15.13 17.81
N VAL A 416 -15.66 -15.38 18.34
CA VAL A 416 -15.24 -14.91 19.67
C VAL A 416 -15.21 -13.37 19.69
N ALA A 417 -14.53 -12.74 18.73
CA ALA A 417 -14.39 -11.30 18.64
C ALA A 417 -15.76 -10.59 18.65
N TYR A 418 -16.72 -11.00 17.81
CA TYR A 418 -18.04 -10.39 17.81
C TYR A 418 -18.82 -10.65 19.07
N SER A 419 -18.68 -11.83 19.73
CA SER A 419 -19.35 -12.11 20.99
C SER A 419 -18.83 -11.21 22.12
N GLU A 420 -17.52 -11.05 22.23
CA GLU A 420 -16.90 -10.15 23.21
C GLU A 420 -17.28 -8.68 22.96
N ASN A 421 -17.29 -8.27 21.71
CA ASN A 421 -17.57 -6.90 21.32
C ASN A 421 -19.03 -6.48 21.54
N ILE A 422 -19.98 -7.41 21.38
CA ILE A 422 -21.36 -7.17 21.80
C ILE A 422 -21.41 -6.90 23.29
N THR A 423 -20.74 -7.71 24.11
CA THR A 423 -20.68 -7.54 25.56
C THR A 423 -20.07 -6.19 25.95
N ILE A 424 -18.95 -5.80 25.31
CA ILE A 424 -18.30 -4.52 25.54
C ILE A 424 -19.23 -3.36 25.12
N ALA A 425 -19.87 -3.46 23.96
CA ALA A 425 -20.80 -2.45 23.47
C ALA A 425 -21.99 -2.23 24.42
N GLU A 426 -22.56 -3.31 24.96
CA GLU A 426 -23.62 -3.25 25.95
C GLU A 426 -23.14 -2.59 27.25
N GLN A 427 -21.96 -2.95 27.76
CA GLN A 427 -21.37 -2.41 28.99
C GLN A 427 -21.02 -0.92 28.87
N GLU A 428 -20.57 -0.47 27.71
CA GLU A 428 -20.20 0.92 27.45
C GLU A 428 -21.38 1.79 26.98
N GLY A 429 -22.59 1.22 26.89
CA GLY A 429 -23.79 1.94 26.47
C GLY A 429 -23.74 2.39 25.00
N ALA A 430 -23.18 1.56 24.13
CA ALA A 430 -23.10 1.84 22.69
C ALA A 430 -24.49 2.09 22.09
N PRO A 431 -24.59 2.89 21.02
CA PRO A 431 -25.83 3.02 20.27
C PRO A 431 -26.36 1.66 19.80
N GLN A 432 -27.68 1.46 19.88
CA GLN A 432 -28.31 0.17 19.56
C GLN A 432 -27.96 -0.36 18.15
N TRP A 433 -27.74 0.53 17.19
CA TRP A 433 -27.35 0.12 15.85
C TRP A 433 -25.98 -0.60 15.79
N VAL A 434 -25.04 -0.25 16.68
CA VAL A 434 -23.73 -0.94 16.77
C VAL A 434 -23.91 -2.36 17.28
N ILE A 435 -24.71 -2.54 18.36
CA ILE A 435 -25.04 -3.85 18.91
C ILE A 435 -25.74 -4.73 17.88
N ASN A 436 -26.70 -4.16 17.15
CA ASN A 436 -27.40 -4.85 16.07
C ASN A 436 -26.47 -5.25 14.93
N LEU A 437 -25.54 -4.39 14.53
CA LEU A 437 -24.55 -4.67 13.49
C LEU A 437 -23.64 -5.84 13.90
N TYR A 438 -23.06 -5.80 15.10
CA TYR A 438 -22.23 -6.91 15.60
C TYR A 438 -23.01 -8.21 15.76
N THR A 439 -24.28 -8.14 16.21
CA THR A 439 -25.16 -9.30 16.31
C THR A 439 -25.43 -9.90 14.93
N SER A 440 -25.67 -9.07 13.93
CA SER A 440 -25.86 -9.50 12.54
C SER A 440 -24.62 -10.22 12.00
N HIS A 441 -23.43 -9.62 12.20
CA HIS A 441 -22.16 -10.21 11.76
C HIS A 441 -21.89 -11.53 12.48
N LEU A 442 -22.08 -11.59 13.82
CA LEU A 442 -21.94 -12.81 14.61
C LEU A 442 -22.84 -13.94 14.08
N ASN A 443 -24.10 -13.62 13.80
CA ASN A 443 -25.06 -14.60 13.27
C ASN A 443 -24.66 -15.09 11.87
N ALA A 444 -24.13 -14.23 11.02
CA ALA A 444 -23.60 -14.61 9.71
C ALA A 444 -22.39 -15.53 9.82
N VAL A 445 -21.44 -15.24 10.72
CA VAL A 445 -20.29 -16.09 10.99
C VAL A 445 -20.75 -17.46 11.53
N LYS A 446 -21.62 -17.49 12.56
CA LYS A 446 -22.18 -18.73 13.10
C LYS A 446 -22.89 -19.57 12.04
N LYS A 447 -23.69 -18.94 11.18
CA LYS A 447 -24.39 -19.62 10.10
C LYS A 447 -23.42 -20.22 9.07
N ALA A 448 -22.38 -19.47 8.71
CA ALA A 448 -21.36 -19.95 7.78
C ALA A 448 -20.57 -21.13 8.33
N LEU A 449 -20.18 -21.07 9.61
CA LEU A 449 -19.51 -22.19 10.32
C LEU A 449 -20.42 -23.43 10.41
N ALA A 450 -21.67 -23.26 10.82
CA ALA A 450 -22.61 -24.37 10.95
C ALA A 450 -22.91 -25.06 9.63
N SER A 451 -22.89 -24.33 8.52
CA SER A 451 -23.13 -24.87 7.17
C SER A 451 -21.85 -25.28 6.43
N ASN A 452 -20.69 -25.17 7.05
CA ASN A 452 -19.37 -25.42 6.46
C ASN A 452 -19.17 -24.65 5.13
N ARG A 453 -19.65 -23.41 5.07
CA ARG A 453 -19.67 -22.61 3.83
C ARG A 453 -18.37 -21.87 3.58
N GLY A 454 -17.53 -21.69 4.59
CA GLY A 454 -16.26 -20.95 4.52
C GLY A 454 -16.40 -19.44 4.61
N MET A 455 -17.33 -18.83 3.87
CA MET A 455 -17.55 -17.37 3.81
C MET A 455 -18.94 -16.99 4.34
N THR A 456 -19.05 -15.77 4.91
CA THR A 456 -20.32 -15.30 5.50
C THR A 456 -21.39 -14.95 4.48
N GLY A 457 -21.05 -14.58 3.26
CA GLY A 457 -21.86 -13.75 2.37
C GLY A 457 -21.66 -12.27 2.71
N SER A 458 -22.24 -11.37 1.89
CA SER A 458 -22.06 -9.93 2.03
C SER A 458 -22.56 -9.39 3.36
N LEU A 459 -21.75 -8.58 4.01
CA LEU A 459 -22.02 -7.85 5.25
C LEU A 459 -21.80 -6.36 5.02
N ALA A 460 -22.73 -5.52 5.47
CA ALA A 460 -22.51 -4.08 5.50
C ALA A 460 -21.45 -3.72 6.55
N ILE A 461 -20.49 -2.87 6.20
CA ILE A 461 -19.32 -2.61 7.05
C ILE A 461 -19.41 -1.24 7.74
N CYS A 462 -19.87 -0.22 7.04
CA CYS A 462 -19.80 1.16 7.53
C CYS A 462 -21.07 1.65 8.22
N GLY A 463 -22.09 0.83 8.30
CA GLY A 463 -23.37 1.18 8.90
C GLY A 463 -24.32 -0.01 8.96
N PRO A 464 -25.53 0.18 9.49
CA PRO A 464 -26.49 -0.90 9.70
C PRO A 464 -27.14 -1.42 8.39
N THR A 465 -26.96 -0.72 7.30
CA THR A 465 -27.56 -1.05 6.00
C THR A 465 -26.52 -0.99 4.88
N PHE A 466 -26.85 -1.60 3.75
CA PHE A 466 -26.03 -1.52 2.54
C PHE A 466 -26.18 -0.17 1.82
N ASP A 467 -27.25 0.57 2.08
CA ASP A 467 -27.50 1.84 1.41
C ASP A 467 -26.84 3.00 2.16
N THR A 468 -26.11 3.81 1.42
CA THR A 468 -25.46 5.03 1.89
C THR A 468 -26.15 6.23 1.27
N PRO A 469 -26.70 7.16 2.08
CA PRO A 469 -27.29 8.40 1.56
C PRO A 469 -26.17 9.38 1.14
N PRO A 470 -26.49 10.34 0.25
CA PRO A 470 -25.61 11.47 -0.01
C PRO A 470 -25.40 12.32 1.24
N ALA A 471 -24.26 13.00 1.30
CA ALA A 471 -23.98 13.95 2.38
C ALA A 471 -24.98 15.12 2.37
N THR A 472 -25.37 15.55 3.56
CA THR A 472 -26.22 16.72 3.78
C THR A 472 -25.55 17.74 4.69
N ASP A 473 -25.91 19.02 4.55
CA ASP A 473 -25.53 20.07 5.50
C ASP A 473 -26.34 19.97 6.82
N ASP A 474 -26.03 20.82 7.79
CA ASP A 474 -26.71 20.86 9.10
C ASP A 474 -28.22 21.16 9.01
N LYS A 475 -28.71 21.62 7.85
CA LYS A 475 -30.11 21.91 7.56
C LYS A 475 -30.79 20.78 6.80
N GLY A 476 -30.06 19.71 6.47
CA GLY A 476 -30.56 18.60 5.68
C GLY A 476 -30.57 18.83 4.15
N ASN A 477 -29.95 19.90 3.66
CA ASN A 477 -29.82 20.10 2.22
C ASN A 477 -28.67 19.26 1.66
N LEU A 478 -28.76 18.90 0.38
CA LEU A 478 -27.73 18.15 -0.31
C LEU A 478 -26.39 18.90 -0.29
N ALA A 479 -25.35 18.29 0.28
CA ALA A 479 -23.99 18.81 0.34
C ALA A 479 -23.05 18.18 -0.72
N ALA A 480 -23.54 17.17 -1.45
CA ALA A 480 -22.74 16.49 -2.45
C ALA A 480 -22.55 17.34 -3.72
N TYR A 481 -21.33 17.27 -4.27
CA TYR A 481 -20.98 17.87 -5.55
C TYR A 481 -21.75 17.22 -6.71
N THR A 482 -22.39 18.02 -7.57
CA THR A 482 -23.31 17.52 -8.61
C THR A 482 -22.79 17.67 -10.05
N LYS A 483 -21.74 18.48 -10.27
CA LYS A 483 -21.17 18.72 -11.61
C LYS A 483 -20.25 17.58 -12.04
N PRO A 484 -19.77 17.51 -13.30
CA PRO A 484 -18.92 16.41 -13.78
C PRO A 484 -17.67 16.20 -12.95
N ILE A 485 -17.32 14.91 -12.72
CA ILE A 485 -16.11 14.49 -12.01
C ILE A 485 -15.27 13.58 -12.90
N LEU A 486 -13.96 13.82 -12.93
CA LEU A 486 -12.94 12.93 -13.46
C LEU A 486 -12.08 12.44 -12.29
N VAL A 487 -11.96 11.12 -12.09
CA VAL A 487 -11.12 10.53 -11.04
C VAL A 487 -9.85 9.97 -11.67
N LEU A 488 -8.69 10.43 -11.20
CA LEU A 488 -7.39 9.93 -11.65
C LEU A 488 -6.99 8.73 -10.81
N VAL A 489 -6.69 7.62 -11.47
CA VAL A 489 -6.29 6.34 -10.85
C VAL A 489 -5.03 5.79 -11.53
N ASP A 490 -4.27 5.00 -10.80
CA ASP A 490 -3.10 4.33 -11.34
C ASP A 490 -2.88 2.94 -10.73
N ASN A 491 -1.82 2.27 -11.14
CA ASN A 491 -1.48 0.93 -10.68
C ASN A 491 -1.01 0.87 -9.21
N PHE A 492 -0.88 2.00 -8.53
CA PHE A 492 -0.65 2.11 -7.09
C PHE A 492 -1.84 2.72 -6.32
N THR A 493 -2.93 3.01 -7.01
CA THR A 493 -4.22 3.19 -6.34
C THR A 493 -4.62 1.84 -5.76
N LEU A 494 -4.63 1.71 -4.42
CA LEU A 494 -4.72 0.43 -3.72
C LEU A 494 -5.78 0.49 -2.61
N SER A 495 -6.41 -0.65 -2.32
CA SER A 495 -7.14 -0.87 -1.07
C SER A 495 -8.33 0.11 -0.92
N ALA A 496 -8.41 0.88 0.17
CA ALA A 496 -9.49 1.83 0.40
C ALA A 496 -9.58 2.94 -0.66
N ALA A 497 -8.51 3.24 -1.40
CA ALA A 497 -8.57 4.12 -2.56
C ALA A 497 -9.30 3.47 -3.74
N GLU A 498 -9.16 2.15 -3.92
CA GLU A 498 -9.94 1.40 -4.91
C GLU A 498 -11.43 1.35 -4.55
N ILE A 499 -11.77 1.34 -3.24
CA ILE A 499 -13.16 1.45 -2.79
C ILE A 499 -13.78 2.76 -3.29
N LEU A 500 -13.06 3.88 -3.19
CA LEU A 500 -13.54 5.14 -3.74
C LEU A 500 -13.75 5.08 -5.25
N ALA A 501 -12.77 4.54 -5.98
CA ALA A 501 -12.87 4.33 -7.43
C ALA A 501 -14.07 3.42 -7.77
N MET A 502 -14.25 2.32 -7.03
CA MET A 502 -15.38 1.40 -7.16
C MET A 502 -16.72 2.12 -6.99
N PHE A 503 -16.88 2.89 -5.91
CA PHE A 503 -18.14 3.63 -5.67
C PHE A 503 -18.46 4.60 -6.79
N MET A 504 -17.44 5.32 -7.29
CA MET A 504 -17.61 6.27 -8.39
C MET A 504 -18.01 5.58 -9.70
N GLN A 505 -17.41 4.42 -9.99
CA GLN A 505 -17.72 3.65 -11.19
C GLN A 505 -19.08 2.94 -11.07
N ASP A 506 -19.36 2.24 -9.98
CA ASP A 506 -20.58 1.46 -9.78
C ASP A 506 -21.84 2.34 -9.73
N SER A 507 -21.74 3.54 -9.13
CA SER A 507 -22.82 4.52 -9.12
C SER A 507 -22.91 5.34 -10.41
N LYS A 508 -22.01 5.12 -11.38
CA LYS A 508 -21.90 5.88 -12.64
C LYS A 508 -21.74 7.39 -12.40
N ARG A 509 -21.07 7.75 -11.31
CA ARG A 509 -20.96 9.14 -10.86
C ARG A 509 -19.81 9.89 -11.51
N ALA A 510 -18.73 9.21 -11.80
CA ALA A 510 -17.53 9.81 -12.37
C ALA A 510 -16.97 8.95 -13.50
N THR A 511 -16.14 9.56 -14.33
CA THR A 511 -15.28 8.87 -15.28
C THR A 511 -13.93 8.63 -14.63
N LEU A 512 -13.45 7.39 -14.63
CA LEU A 512 -12.13 7.03 -14.17
C LEU A 512 -11.12 7.17 -15.32
N PHE A 513 -9.97 7.76 -15.02
CA PHE A 513 -8.93 8.09 -16.00
C PHE A 513 -7.56 7.66 -15.47
N GLY A 514 -6.78 6.96 -16.27
CA GLY A 514 -5.43 6.52 -15.91
C GLY A 514 -5.13 5.09 -16.28
N THR A 515 -4.59 4.30 -15.35
CA THR A 515 -4.28 2.88 -15.55
C THR A 515 -5.06 2.01 -14.58
N ARG A 516 -5.11 0.69 -14.83
CA ARG A 516 -5.74 -0.29 -13.94
C ARG A 516 -5.14 -0.19 -12.54
N THR A 517 -5.99 -0.15 -11.52
CA THR A 517 -5.57 -0.12 -10.12
C THR A 517 -4.92 -1.45 -9.69
N ASP A 518 -4.41 -1.51 -8.48
CA ASP A 518 -3.57 -2.63 -8.04
C ASP A 518 -4.35 -3.94 -7.85
N GLY A 519 -5.53 -3.90 -7.24
CA GLY A 519 -6.38 -5.06 -6.99
C GLY A 519 -6.31 -5.61 -5.58
N GLY A 520 -6.01 -4.78 -4.58
CA GLY A 520 -6.01 -5.16 -3.17
C GLY A 520 -7.32 -4.82 -2.47
N GLY A 521 -8.16 -5.83 -2.23
CA GLY A 521 -9.43 -5.69 -1.52
C GLY A 521 -9.44 -6.39 -0.16
N GLY A 522 -10.50 -6.19 0.63
CA GLY A 522 -10.68 -6.85 1.93
C GLY A 522 -9.88 -6.23 3.09
N ASN A 523 -10.18 -6.67 4.31
CA ASN A 523 -9.43 -6.29 5.50
C ASN A 523 -8.24 -7.20 5.73
N VAL A 524 -7.18 -6.67 6.35
CA VAL A 524 -5.95 -7.40 6.62
C VAL A 524 -5.67 -7.52 8.12
N VAL A 525 -5.06 -8.63 8.50
CA VAL A 525 -4.64 -8.91 9.88
C VAL A 525 -3.21 -9.46 9.89
N SER A 526 -2.38 -8.93 10.79
CA SER A 526 -1.01 -9.38 10.96
C SER A 526 -0.91 -10.53 11.96
N PHE A 527 -0.03 -11.48 11.68
CA PHE A 527 0.26 -12.65 12.51
C PHE A 527 1.77 -12.86 12.65
N ASN A 528 2.20 -13.47 13.75
CA ASN A 528 3.51 -14.11 13.81
C ASN A 528 3.49 -15.32 12.86
N ALA A 529 4.41 -15.35 11.92
CA ALA A 529 4.41 -16.38 10.88
C ALA A 529 4.92 -17.74 11.38
N GLY A 530 5.78 -17.76 12.42
CA GLY A 530 6.36 -18.96 13.00
C GLY A 530 6.35 -18.95 14.52
N ALA A 531 6.67 -20.10 15.12
CA ALA A 531 6.87 -20.27 16.55
C ALA A 531 8.36 -20.22 16.94
N TYR A 532 9.25 -20.48 16.01
CA TYR A 532 10.71 -20.52 16.19
C TYR A 532 11.44 -19.42 15.44
N SER A 533 10.88 -18.94 14.34
CA SER A 533 11.41 -17.86 13.52
C SER A 533 10.75 -16.51 13.84
N GLU A 534 11.36 -15.42 13.40
CA GLU A 534 10.92 -14.04 13.67
C GLU A 534 10.16 -13.41 12.50
N GLY A 535 9.58 -14.23 11.62
CA GLY A 535 8.79 -13.76 10.49
C GLY A 535 7.40 -13.26 10.90
N PHE A 536 6.95 -12.21 10.21
CA PHE A 536 5.57 -11.74 10.25
C PHE A 536 4.90 -11.98 8.91
N THR A 537 3.59 -12.21 8.98
CA THR A 537 2.78 -12.26 7.78
C THR A 537 1.50 -11.48 7.97
N ARG A 538 1.00 -10.88 6.89
CA ARG A 538 -0.35 -10.33 6.82
C ARG A 538 -1.21 -11.25 5.98
N VAL A 539 -2.49 -11.32 6.35
CA VAL A 539 -3.47 -12.17 5.67
C VAL A 539 -4.74 -11.36 5.44
N THR A 540 -5.22 -11.36 4.21
CA THR A 540 -6.51 -10.80 3.82
C THR A 540 -7.62 -11.73 4.31
N GLU A 541 -8.46 -11.28 5.26
CA GLU A 541 -9.51 -12.12 5.88
C GLU A 541 -10.88 -12.00 5.23
N SER A 542 -11.05 -11.09 4.29
CA SER A 542 -12.33 -10.87 3.62
C SER A 542 -12.18 -10.65 2.12
N LEU A 543 -13.26 -10.91 1.41
CA LEU A 543 -13.43 -10.60 -0.01
C LEU A 543 -14.34 -9.38 -0.12
N ILE A 544 -13.92 -8.38 -0.88
CA ILE A 544 -14.76 -7.21 -1.15
C ILE A 544 -15.84 -7.55 -2.17
N THR A 545 -17.02 -6.92 -2.04
CA THR A 545 -18.14 -7.15 -2.95
C THR A 545 -18.57 -5.83 -3.61
N ARG A 546 -18.66 -5.83 -4.93
CA ARG A 546 -19.22 -4.73 -5.73
C ARG A 546 -20.73 -4.76 -5.75
N SER A 547 -21.35 -3.63 -6.08
CA SER A 547 -22.81 -3.50 -6.22
C SER A 547 -23.41 -4.43 -7.29
N ALA A 548 -22.64 -4.72 -8.34
CA ALA A 548 -22.96 -5.66 -9.40
C ALA A 548 -21.67 -6.23 -10.00
N PRO A 549 -21.71 -7.45 -10.59
CA PRO A 549 -20.57 -7.98 -11.32
C PRO A 549 -20.16 -7.08 -12.49
N VAL A 550 -18.85 -6.94 -12.68
CA VAL A 550 -18.23 -6.11 -13.72
C VAL A 550 -17.30 -6.95 -14.59
N GLN A 551 -17.35 -6.70 -15.89
CA GLN A 551 -16.44 -7.28 -16.85
C GLN A 551 -15.16 -6.45 -16.94
N THR A 552 -14.08 -6.93 -16.36
CA THR A 552 -12.75 -6.32 -16.49
C THR A 552 -12.00 -6.96 -17.65
N PRO A 553 -11.30 -6.19 -18.51
CA PRO A 553 -10.53 -6.76 -19.61
C PRO A 553 -9.51 -7.81 -19.13
N GLY A 554 -9.55 -9.00 -19.75
CA GLY A 554 -8.65 -10.12 -19.40
C GLY A 554 -9.14 -11.00 -18.25
N PHE A 555 -10.27 -10.69 -17.60
CA PHE A 555 -10.83 -11.45 -16.48
C PHE A 555 -12.26 -11.89 -16.76
N PRO A 556 -12.78 -12.90 -16.06
CA PRO A 556 -14.21 -13.25 -16.13
C PRO A 556 -15.09 -12.13 -15.53
N LEU A 557 -16.41 -12.28 -15.62
CA LEU A 557 -17.37 -11.42 -14.94
C LEU A 557 -17.29 -11.67 -13.42
N LEU A 558 -16.91 -10.67 -12.64
CA LEU A 558 -16.68 -10.79 -11.21
C LEU A 558 -17.46 -9.77 -10.40
N ALA A 559 -17.90 -10.18 -9.21
CA ALA A 559 -18.53 -9.31 -8.22
C ALA A 559 -17.50 -8.72 -7.22
N SER A 560 -16.21 -8.97 -7.41
CA SER A 560 -15.10 -8.39 -6.62
C SER A 560 -14.07 -7.75 -7.53
N TYR A 561 -13.12 -7.04 -6.95
CA TYR A 561 -11.94 -6.56 -7.66
C TYR A 561 -10.63 -7.11 -7.10
N ASP A 562 -10.71 -8.01 -6.10
CA ASP A 562 -9.51 -8.63 -5.52
C ASP A 562 -8.67 -9.32 -6.59
N GLY A 563 -7.40 -8.93 -6.68
CA GLY A 563 -6.48 -9.42 -7.69
C GLY A 563 -6.78 -8.96 -9.13
N VAL A 564 -7.88 -8.27 -9.35
CA VAL A 564 -8.32 -7.79 -10.69
C VAL A 564 -8.12 -6.29 -10.85
N GLY A 565 -8.33 -5.52 -9.77
CA GLY A 565 -8.31 -4.06 -9.78
C GLY A 565 -9.53 -3.42 -10.46
N ILE A 566 -9.59 -2.11 -10.38
CA ILE A 566 -10.58 -1.28 -11.06
C ILE A 566 -9.99 -0.82 -12.39
N TYR A 567 -10.67 -1.15 -13.49
CA TYR A 567 -10.21 -0.73 -14.81
C TYR A 567 -10.80 0.65 -15.15
N PRO A 568 -9.97 1.63 -15.55
CA PRO A 568 -10.46 2.98 -15.85
C PRO A 568 -11.30 3.03 -17.13
N ASP A 569 -12.23 3.99 -17.19
CA ASP A 569 -13.06 4.23 -18.38
C ASP A 569 -12.23 4.82 -19.54
N ILE A 570 -11.20 5.63 -19.20
CA ILE A 570 -10.24 6.19 -20.15
C ILE A 570 -8.85 5.74 -19.74
N VAL A 571 -8.26 4.86 -20.55
CA VAL A 571 -6.91 4.36 -20.30
C VAL A 571 -5.88 5.40 -20.77
N GLN A 572 -5.04 5.86 -19.86
CA GLN A 572 -3.96 6.79 -20.14
C GLN A 572 -2.76 6.49 -19.24
N ASP A 573 -1.70 5.96 -19.80
CA ASP A 573 -0.47 5.71 -19.06
C ASP A 573 0.32 7.02 -18.87
N TYR A 574 0.70 7.27 -17.61
CA TYR A 574 1.56 8.41 -17.28
C TYR A 574 3.04 8.04 -17.20
N MET A 575 3.37 6.74 -17.13
CA MET A 575 4.74 6.23 -17.05
C MET A 575 5.41 6.19 -18.42
N THR A 576 5.66 7.37 -18.98
CA THR A 576 6.30 7.54 -20.29
C THR A 576 7.52 8.45 -20.20
N ALA A 577 8.53 8.23 -21.06
CA ALA A 577 9.71 9.08 -21.12
C ALA A 577 9.35 10.57 -21.39
N ALA A 578 8.29 10.83 -22.17
CA ALA A 578 7.83 12.17 -22.45
C ALA A 578 7.28 12.87 -21.19
N ASN A 579 6.49 12.16 -20.36
CA ASN A 579 6.02 12.71 -19.11
C ASN A 579 7.17 12.92 -18.11
N LEU A 580 8.11 11.99 -18.01
CA LEU A 580 9.31 12.17 -17.18
C LEU A 580 10.10 13.41 -17.60
N ALA A 581 10.36 13.60 -18.88
CA ALA A 581 11.15 14.72 -19.42
C ALA A 581 10.47 16.08 -19.26
N THR A 582 9.13 16.14 -19.19
CA THR A 582 8.36 17.39 -19.23
C THR A 582 7.53 17.66 -17.97
N GLY A 583 7.76 16.89 -16.88
CA GLY A 583 6.99 17.03 -15.64
C GLY A 583 5.50 16.71 -15.83
N GLY A 584 5.18 15.75 -16.71
CA GLY A 584 3.82 15.24 -16.89
C GLY A 584 2.95 16.05 -17.87
N GLN A 585 3.50 16.99 -18.65
CA GLN A 585 2.71 17.83 -19.54
C GLN A 585 1.80 17.07 -20.52
N PRO A 586 2.21 15.98 -21.18
CA PRO A 586 1.32 15.19 -22.02
C PRO A 586 0.14 14.61 -21.25
N PHE A 587 0.37 14.06 -20.06
CA PHE A 587 -0.67 13.50 -19.19
C PHE A 587 -1.64 14.56 -18.71
N LEU A 588 -1.14 15.68 -18.18
CA LEU A 588 -1.96 16.81 -17.73
C LEU A 588 -2.82 17.40 -18.86
N THR A 589 -2.28 17.45 -20.08
CA THR A 589 -3.04 17.88 -21.27
C THR A 589 -4.18 16.91 -21.58
N ALA A 590 -3.94 15.61 -21.47
CA ALA A 590 -4.97 14.58 -21.67
C ALA A 590 -6.05 14.67 -20.57
N VAL A 591 -5.67 14.87 -19.30
CA VAL A 591 -6.61 15.11 -18.19
C VAL A 591 -7.48 16.35 -18.48
N GLY A 592 -6.85 17.46 -18.88
CA GLY A 592 -7.57 18.68 -19.24
C GLY A 592 -8.56 18.48 -20.37
N THR A 593 -8.18 17.73 -21.39
CA THR A 593 -9.07 17.37 -22.50
C THR A 593 -10.25 16.52 -22.04
N ALA A 594 -9.99 15.50 -21.20
CA ALA A 594 -11.02 14.60 -20.71
C ALA A 594 -12.06 15.33 -19.86
N ILE A 595 -11.65 16.18 -18.91
CA ILE A 595 -12.62 16.91 -18.06
C ILE A 595 -13.44 17.92 -18.87
N VAL A 596 -12.83 18.61 -19.86
CA VAL A 596 -13.56 19.52 -20.75
C VAL A 596 -14.62 18.78 -21.56
N ASN A 597 -14.29 17.60 -22.10
CA ASN A 597 -15.25 16.77 -22.83
C ASN A 597 -16.42 16.32 -21.94
N LEU A 598 -16.16 15.94 -20.70
CA LEU A 598 -17.19 15.57 -19.73
C LEU A 598 -18.14 16.75 -19.43
N ILE A 599 -17.58 17.94 -19.22
CA ILE A 599 -18.39 19.16 -18.98
C ILE A 599 -19.27 19.49 -20.20
N GLN A 600 -18.74 19.34 -21.41
CA GLN A 600 -19.49 19.60 -22.64
C GLN A 600 -20.58 18.55 -22.89
N ALA A 601 -20.33 17.28 -22.56
CA ALA A 601 -21.31 16.19 -22.71
C ALA A 601 -22.46 16.30 -21.70
N GLY A 602 -22.23 16.87 -20.53
CA GLY A 602 -23.24 17.09 -19.49
C GLY A 602 -24.04 18.40 -19.65
N LYS A 603 -23.71 19.21 -20.64
CA LYS A 603 -24.48 20.39 -21.08
C LYS A 603 -25.38 20.04 -22.24
#